data_e41f0cb7f7d6e8e3bd1da481da430cff
#
_entry.id   e41f0cb7f7d6e8e3bd1da481da430cff
#
_cell.length_a   1.000
_cell.length_b   1.000
_cell.length_c   1.000
_cell.angle_alpha   90.00
_cell.angle_beta   90.00
_cell.angle_gamma   90.00
#
_symmetry.space_group_name_H-M   'P 1'
#
loop_
_entity.id
_entity.type
_entity.pdbx_description
1 polymer ?
#
loop_
_entity_poly.entity_id
_entity_poly.type
_entity_poly.pdbx_seq_one_letter_code
_entity_poly.pdbx_strand_id
1 'polypeptide(L)'
;LDRRHDAWARLLAVFRAVYGGIEHESLRMPALGGSLFDPDRFPFLEGRAKGTGWRDTSAAPLPIDNRTVLLLLNSLQILEQSGGALLLSYRALDVEQIGHVYEGLLEHTVARVPRVTLGLQGSQKAKNPNVALAELESARLDGEAALVKLVLEVTGRSESAIKNGLSKPADDTVFGRVLGVCGGDTALAERIRPFTNLIRTDAWD
;
A
#
# COMPACT_ATOMS: atom_id res chain seq x y z
N LEU A 1 -16.99 -0.57 -5.54
CA LEU A 1 -16.31 0.00 -4.36
C LEU A 1 -15.48 1.22 -4.75
N ASP A 2 -14.79 1.19 -5.88
CA ASP A 2 -13.87 2.24 -6.36
C ASP A 2 -14.54 3.60 -6.67
N ARG A 3 -15.87 3.60 -6.86
CA ARG A 3 -16.67 4.82 -7.12
C ARG A 3 -17.42 5.34 -5.89
N ARG A 4 -17.20 4.74 -4.73
CA ARG A 4 -17.81 5.18 -3.46
C ARG A 4 -16.71 5.63 -2.51
N HIS A 5 -16.95 6.69 -1.74
CA HIS A 5 -15.97 7.37 -0.90
C HIS A 5 -16.51 7.67 0.51
N ASP A 6 -17.51 6.93 0.95
CA ASP A 6 -18.19 7.16 2.24
C ASP A 6 -17.60 6.33 3.41
N ALA A 7 -16.84 5.26 3.11
CA ALA A 7 -16.31 4.38 4.15
C ALA A 7 -15.30 5.09 5.07
N TRP A 8 -14.44 5.95 4.51
CA TRP A 8 -13.49 6.72 5.31
C TRP A 8 -14.17 7.66 6.30
N ALA A 9 -15.15 8.43 5.84
CA ALA A 9 -15.91 9.33 6.70
C ALA A 9 -16.64 8.57 7.82
N ARG A 10 -17.20 7.38 7.54
CA ARG A 10 -17.83 6.52 8.54
C ARG A 10 -16.84 6.01 9.58
N LEU A 11 -15.62 5.62 9.16
CA LEU A 11 -14.56 5.20 10.07
C LEU A 11 -14.15 6.34 11.01
N LEU A 12 -13.97 7.55 10.49
CA LEU A 12 -13.68 8.74 11.28
C LEU A 12 -14.80 9.09 12.26
N ALA A 13 -16.06 8.89 11.87
CA ALA A 13 -17.21 9.07 12.77
C ALA A 13 -17.14 8.10 13.96
N VAL A 14 -16.72 6.84 13.74
CA VAL A 14 -16.50 5.88 14.83
C VAL A 14 -15.37 6.35 15.76
N PHE A 15 -14.26 6.85 15.21
CA PHE A 15 -13.15 7.38 16.03
C PHE A 15 -13.59 8.58 16.87
N ARG A 16 -14.38 9.50 16.31
CA ARG A 16 -14.97 10.61 17.06
C ARG A 16 -15.92 10.13 18.15
N ALA A 17 -16.73 9.12 17.86
CA ALA A 17 -17.64 8.53 18.82
C ALA A 17 -16.89 7.91 20.02
N VAL A 18 -15.79 7.20 19.76
CA VAL A 18 -14.92 6.64 20.82
C VAL A 18 -14.30 7.77 21.65
N TYR A 19 -13.80 8.82 21.01
CA TYR A 19 -13.15 9.93 21.69
C TYR A 19 -14.13 10.81 22.48
N GLY A 20 -15.20 11.26 21.84
CA GLY A 20 -16.14 12.26 22.38
C GLY A 20 -17.39 11.69 23.01
N GLY A 21 -17.62 10.37 22.89
CA GLY A 21 -18.87 9.73 23.30
C GLY A 21 -20.01 9.95 22.31
N ILE A 22 -21.13 9.26 22.55
CA ILE A 22 -22.40 9.43 21.83
C ILE A 22 -23.51 9.57 22.84
N GLU A 23 -24.38 10.54 22.62
CA GLU A 23 -25.65 10.66 23.30
C GLU A 23 -26.73 11.00 22.26
N HIS A 24 -27.49 9.97 21.87
CA HIS A 24 -28.57 10.11 20.87
C HIS A 24 -29.66 9.11 21.18
N GLU A 25 -30.85 9.59 21.52
CA GLU A 25 -32.01 8.76 21.87
C GLU A 25 -31.67 7.64 22.89
N SER A 26 -31.74 6.38 22.45
CA SER A 26 -31.41 5.20 23.26
C SER A 26 -29.92 4.79 23.18
N LEU A 27 -29.14 5.39 22.29
CA LEU A 27 -27.72 5.08 22.12
C LEU A 27 -26.90 6.01 22.99
N ARG A 28 -26.31 5.46 24.06
CA ARG A 28 -25.41 6.18 24.95
C ARG A 28 -24.08 5.45 25.03
N MET A 29 -23.01 6.12 24.68
CA MET A 29 -21.64 5.64 24.81
C MET A 29 -20.80 6.73 25.51
N PRO A 30 -20.20 6.43 26.67
CA PRO A 30 -19.37 7.42 27.34
C PRO A 30 -18.13 7.76 26.51
N ALA A 31 -17.66 8.99 26.59
CA ALA A 31 -16.40 9.40 25.99
C ALA A 31 -15.24 8.63 26.65
N LEU A 32 -14.44 7.96 25.85
CA LEU A 32 -13.22 7.29 26.34
C LEU A 32 -12.03 8.24 26.33
N GLY A 33 -12.07 9.30 25.54
CA GLY A 33 -10.99 10.28 25.43
C GLY A 33 -9.69 9.65 24.91
N GLY A 34 -8.59 10.18 25.40
CA GLY A 34 -7.26 9.67 25.07
C GLY A 34 -6.67 10.25 23.79
N SER A 35 -5.35 10.26 23.69
CA SER A 35 -4.63 10.91 22.60
C SER A 35 -4.68 10.15 21.28
N LEU A 36 -5.05 8.86 21.30
CA LEU A 36 -5.04 8.01 20.11
C LEU A 36 -6.15 8.38 19.13
N PHE A 37 -7.36 8.68 19.64
CA PHE A 37 -8.51 9.03 18.83
C PHE A 37 -8.82 10.55 18.83
N ASP A 38 -7.92 11.36 19.40
CA ASP A 38 -8.10 12.80 19.45
C ASP A 38 -8.07 13.40 18.02
N PRO A 39 -9.18 13.91 17.51
CA PRO A 39 -9.27 14.42 16.15
C PRO A 39 -8.45 15.71 15.94
N ASP A 40 -8.11 16.43 17.00
CA ASP A 40 -7.28 17.64 16.91
C ASP A 40 -5.79 17.33 16.84
N ARG A 41 -5.42 16.11 17.20
CA ARG A 41 -4.06 15.62 17.04
C ARG A 41 -3.77 15.22 15.58
N PHE A 42 -4.78 14.76 14.87
CA PHE A 42 -4.68 14.28 13.49
C PHE A 42 -5.71 14.96 12.56
N PRO A 43 -5.76 16.31 12.52
CA PRO A 43 -6.79 17.03 11.79
C PRO A 43 -6.78 16.74 10.29
N PHE A 44 -5.62 16.38 9.73
CA PHE A 44 -5.46 16.05 8.31
C PHE A 44 -6.29 14.82 7.89
N LEU A 45 -6.56 13.88 8.79
CA LEU A 45 -7.42 12.72 8.51
C LEU A 45 -8.85 13.13 8.17
N GLU A 46 -9.28 14.25 8.73
CA GLU A 46 -10.60 14.86 8.52
C GLU A 46 -10.60 15.98 7.48
N GLY A 47 -9.47 16.21 6.79
CA GLY A 47 -9.32 17.32 5.84
C GLY A 47 -9.31 18.69 6.50
N ARG A 48 -9.02 18.77 7.80
CA ARG A 48 -8.92 20.04 8.56
C ARG A 48 -7.48 20.56 8.58
N ALA A 49 -7.32 21.85 8.67
CA ALA A 49 -6.01 22.50 8.83
C ALA A 49 -5.43 22.23 10.23
N LYS A 50 -4.11 22.23 10.35
CA LYS A 50 -3.42 22.10 11.63
C LYS A 50 -3.81 23.26 12.57
N GLY A 51 -4.11 22.92 13.81
CA GLY A 51 -4.50 23.89 14.84
C GLY A 51 -5.98 24.27 14.85
N THR A 52 -6.83 23.61 14.05
CA THR A 52 -8.28 23.80 14.09
C THR A 52 -8.95 22.83 15.06
N GLY A 53 -9.96 23.29 15.80
CA GLY A 53 -10.75 22.44 16.70
C GLY A 53 -11.79 21.60 15.97
N TRP A 54 -11.96 20.35 16.36
CA TRP A 54 -12.92 19.43 15.72
C TRP A 54 -14.39 19.79 15.98
N ARG A 55 -14.67 20.55 17.02
CA ARG A 55 -16.02 21.01 17.35
C ARG A 55 -16.41 22.27 16.57
N ASP A 56 -15.42 23.08 16.24
CA ASP A 56 -15.64 24.43 15.69
C ASP A 56 -15.38 24.49 14.18
N THR A 57 -14.74 23.46 13.62
CA THR A 57 -14.37 23.40 12.21
C THR A 57 -15.04 22.23 11.51
N SER A 58 -15.72 22.51 10.42
CA SER A 58 -16.35 21.47 9.61
C SER A 58 -15.30 20.52 9.03
N ALA A 59 -15.54 19.23 9.15
CA ALA A 59 -14.70 18.22 8.51
C ALA A 59 -15.01 18.13 7.01
N ALA A 60 -13.96 18.00 6.22
CA ALA A 60 -14.03 17.65 4.80
C ALA A 60 -13.14 16.42 4.55
N PRO A 61 -13.57 15.22 4.94
CA PRO A 61 -12.77 14.01 4.88
C PRO A 61 -12.21 13.78 3.48
N LEU A 62 -10.99 13.26 3.42
CA LEU A 62 -10.33 12.93 2.16
C LEU A 62 -11.21 11.95 1.35
N PRO A 63 -11.34 12.15 0.04
CA PRO A 63 -12.15 11.29 -0.83
C PRO A 63 -11.42 9.98 -1.13
N ILE A 64 -11.14 9.20 -0.07
CA ILE A 64 -10.55 7.87 -0.19
C ILE A 64 -11.66 6.90 -0.62
N ASP A 65 -11.42 6.15 -1.67
CA ASP A 65 -12.39 5.18 -2.16
C ASP A 65 -12.59 4.02 -1.18
N ASN A 66 -13.79 3.43 -1.22
CA ASN A 66 -14.17 2.37 -0.28
C ASN A 66 -13.33 1.09 -0.46
N ARG A 67 -12.76 0.86 -1.63
CA ARG A 67 -11.86 -0.29 -1.87
C ARG A 67 -10.57 -0.11 -1.09
N THR A 68 -9.96 1.07 -1.14
CA THR A 68 -8.74 1.38 -0.39
C THR A 68 -8.97 1.23 1.11
N VAL A 69 -10.10 1.71 1.64
CA VAL A 69 -10.45 1.53 3.06
C VAL A 69 -10.64 0.06 3.41
N LEU A 70 -11.29 -0.72 2.54
CA LEU A 70 -11.48 -2.16 2.74
C LEU A 70 -10.14 -2.91 2.75
N LEU A 71 -9.26 -2.60 1.80
CA LEU A 71 -7.93 -3.22 1.74
C LEU A 71 -7.10 -2.89 2.98
N LEU A 72 -7.15 -1.64 3.45
CA LEU A 72 -6.51 -1.24 4.71
C LEU A 72 -7.03 -2.06 5.90
N LEU A 73 -8.34 -2.19 6.04
CA LEU A 73 -8.93 -2.95 7.15
C LEU A 73 -8.62 -4.45 7.05
N ASN A 74 -8.67 -5.01 5.83
CA ASN A 74 -8.35 -6.41 5.61
C ASN A 74 -6.89 -6.72 5.95
N SER A 75 -5.94 -5.87 5.52
CA SER A 75 -4.52 -6.05 5.84
C SER A 75 -4.21 -6.02 7.34
N LEU A 76 -5.05 -5.35 8.13
CA LEU A 76 -4.92 -5.32 9.58
C LEU A 76 -5.63 -6.49 10.29
N GLN A 77 -6.65 -7.07 9.68
CA GLN A 77 -7.52 -8.06 10.33
C GLN A 77 -7.36 -9.48 9.79
N ILE A 78 -6.87 -9.65 8.57
CA ILE A 78 -6.81 -10.94 7.91
C ILE A 78 -5.35 -11.34 7.71
N LEU A 79 -4.98 -12.47 8.33
CA LEU A 79 -3.70 -13.12 8.10
C LEU A 79 -3.89 -14.28 7.11
N GLU A 80 -3.30 -14.16 5.93
CA GLU A 80 -3.30 -15.22 4.93
C GLU A 80 -2.24 -16.27 5.28
N GLN A 81 -2.64 -17.54 5.36
CA GLN A 81 -1.77 -18.67 5.62
C GLN A 81 -2.01 -19.77 4.58
N SER A 82 -1.06 -20.69 4.44
CA SER A 82 -1.15 -21.83 3.51
C SER A 82 -2.39 -22.71 3.71
N GLY A 83 -3.04 -22.63 4.86
CA GLY A 83 -4.28 -23.38 5.21
C GLY A 83 -5.57 -22.56 5.11
N GLY A 84 -5.51 -21.30 4.69
CA GLY A 84 -6.66 -20.39 4.62
C GLY A 84 -6.45 -19.06 5.34
N ALA A 85 -7.44 -18.17 5.26
CA ALA A 85 -7.42 -16.87 5.89
C ALA A 85 -7.86 -16.96 7.36
N LEU A 86 -7.08 -16.37 8.27
CA LEU A 86 -7.38 -16.28 9.70
C LEU A 86 -7.75 -14.85 10.05
N LEU A 87 -8.91 -14.67 10.70
CA LEU A 87 -9.29 -13.37 11.25
C LEU A 87 -8.55 -13.13 12.56
N LEU A 88 -7.74 -12.09 12.63
CA LEU A 88 -6.99 -11.70 13.81
C LEU A 88 -7.91 -11.07 14.85
N SER A 89 -7.86 -11.58 16.09
CA SER A 89 -8.54 -10.99 17.22
C SER A 89 -7.56 -10.16 18.06
N TYR A 90 -7.61 -8.84 17.91
CA TYR A 90 -6.78 -7.92 18.71
C TYR A 90 -7.02 -8.00 20.22
N ARG A 91 -8.14 -8.60 20.65
CA ARG A 91 -8.40 -8.85 22.08
C ARG A 91 -7.51 -9.94 22.68
N ALA A 92 -6.98 -10.82 21.83
CA ALA A 92 -6.11 -11.92 22.22
C ALA A 92 -4.61 -11.59 22.08
N LEU A 93 -4.27 -10.45 21.46
CA LEU A 93 -2.89 -10.01 21.32
C LEU A 93 -2.39 -9.43 22.63
N ASP A 94 -1.20 -9.83 23.04
CA ASP A 94 -0.48 -9.18 24.13
C ASP A 94 0.23 -7.90 23.66
N VAL A 95 0.75 -7.14 24.62
CA VAL A 95 1.41 -5.85 24.35
C VAL A 95 2.66 -6.02 23.47
N GLU A 96 3.38 -7.13 23.62
CA GLU A 96 4.57 -7.44 22.84
C GLU A 96 4.24 -7.69 21.37
N GLN A 97 3.19 -8.47 21.11
CA GLN A 97 2.71 -8.72 19.76
C GLN A 97 2.22 -7.44 19.05
N ILE A 98 1.52 -6.56 19.78
CA ILE A 98 1.12 -5.25 19.27
C ILE A 98 2.35 -4.39 19.00
N GLY A 99 3.38 -4.45 19.86
CA GLY A 99 4.67 -3.79 19.67
C GLY A 99 5.35 -4.21 18.37
N HIS A 100 5.42 -5.49 18.08
CA HIS A 100 6.00 -6.00 16.84
C HIS A 100 5.25 -5.55 15.58
N VAL A 101 3.93 -5.51 15.62
CA VAL A 101 3.12 -4.96 14.49
C VAL A 101 3.45 -3.49 14.28
N TYR A 102 3.56 -2.72 15.37
CA TYR A 102 3.90 -1.30 15.31
C TYR A 102 5.31 -1.06 14.76
N GLU A 103 6.30 -1.81 15.23
CA GLU A 103 7.68 -1.75 14.71
C GLU A 103 7.73 -2.08 13.22
N GLY A 104 7.04 -3.14 12.79
CA GLY A 104 6.94 -3.49 11.37
C GLY A 104 6.34 -2.38 10.51
N LEU A 105 5.34 -1.66 11.02
CA LEU A 105 4.77 -0.50 10.32
C LEU A 105 5.75 0.68 10.24
N LEU A 106 6.55 0.90 11.29
CA LEU A 106 7.54 2.00 11.33
C LEU A 106 8.76 1.74 10.44
N GLU A 107 9.07 0.50 10.12
CA GLU A 107 10.16 0.15 9.18
C GLU A 107 9.85 0.53 7.74
N HIS A 108 8.59 0.81 7.42
CA HIS A 108 8.15 1.19 6.08
C HIS A 108 8.09 2.70 5.93
N THR A 109 8.78 3.22 4.94
CA THR A 109 8.68 4.63 4.54
C THR A 109 7.94 4.75 3.22
N VAL A 110 7.00 5.69 3.16
CA VAL A 110 6.29 6.01 1.93
C VAL A 110 6.96 7.18 1.24
N ALA A 111 7.38 6.99 0.01
CA ALA A 111 7.95 8.04 -0.82
C ALA A 111 7.09 8.25 -2.07
N ARG A 112 6.80 9.51 -2.38
CA ARG A 112 6.13 9.86 -3.64
C ARG A 112 7.17 9.86 -4.77
N VAL A 113 6.99 8.99 -5.74
CA VAL A 113 7.84 8.96 -6.94
C VAL A 113 7.17 9.80 -8.06
N PRO A 114 7.94 10.60 -8.82
CA PRO A 114 7.39 11.48 -9.84
C PRO A 114 7.00 10.74 -11.14
N ARG A 115 7.42 9.48 -11.27
CA ARG A 115 7.23 8.64 -12.48
C ARG A 115 6.87 7.22 -12.07
N VAL A 116 6.26 6.49 -13.01
CA VAL A 116 6.03 5.04 -12.82
C VAL A 116 7.37 4.35 -12.59
N THR A 117 7.48 3.68 -11.45
CA THR A 117 8.71 3.05 -10.97
C THR A 117 8.44 1.59 -10.64
N LEU A 118 9.31 0.70 -11.09
CA LEU A 118 9.21 -0.73 -10.83
C LEU A 118 10.20 -1.14 -9.74
N GLY A 119 9.71 -1.83 -8.72
CA GLY A 119 10.55 -2.52 -7.75
C GLY A 119 11.07 -3.82 -8.35
N LEU A 120 12.37 -3.89 -8.62
CA LEU A 120 12.97 -5.07 -9.21
C LEU A 120 13.47 -6.03 -8.12
N GLN A 121 13.50 -7.32 -8.46
CA GLN A 121 14.12 -8.33 -7.60
C GLN A 121 15.63 -8.13 -7.57
N GLY A 122 16.15 -7.74 -6.42
CA GLY A 122 17.57 -7.55 -6.18
C GLY A 122 18.29 -8.82 -5.74
N SER A 123 19.61 -8.75 -5.69
CA SER A 123 20.44 -9.69 -4.94
C SER A 123 20.46 -9.30 -3.45
N GLN A 124 21.00 -10.19 -2.58
CA GLN A 124 21.16 -9.88 -1.15
C GLN A 124 21.97 -8.59 -0.87
N LYS A 125 22.76 -8.13 -1.83
CA LYS A 125 23.60 -6.92 -1.72
C LYS A 125 22.86 -5.65 -2.15
N ALA A 126 21.86 -5.74 -3.00
CA ALA A 126 21.07 -4.62 -3.50
C ALA A 126 19.70 -4.59 -2.85
N LYS A 127 19.56 -3.84 -1.75
CA LYS A 127 18.29 -3.68 -1.05
C LYS A 127 17.36 -2.80 -1.90
N ASN A 128 16.15 -3.34 -2.20
CA ASN A 128 15.04 -2.62 -2.81
C ASN A 128 15.38 -1.79 -4.06
N PRO A 129 15.93 -2.41 -5.11
CA PRO A 129 16.25 -1.68 -6.33
C PRO A 129 14.98 -1.22 -7.02
N ASN A 130 14.83 0.10 -7.16
CA ASN A 130 13.70 0.72 -7.85
C ASN A 130 14.22 1.42 -9.10
N VAL A 131 13.56 1.18 -10.25
CA VAL A 131 13.95 1.76 -11.55
C VAL A 131 12.72 2.37 -12.21
N ALA A 132 12.86 3.57 -12.76
CA ALA A 132 11.77 4.17 -13.52
C ALA A 132 11.45 3.34 -14.78
N LEU A 133 10.16 3.14 -15.07
CA LEU A 133 9.73 2.38 -16.25
C LEU A 133 10.34 2.96 -17.52
N ALA A 134 10.40 4.30 -17.67
CA ALA A 134 10.98 4.96 -18.80
C ALA A 134 12.48 4.64 -19.02
N GLU A 135 13.23 4.41 -17.96
CA GLU A 135 14.65 4.02 -18.07
C GLU A 135 14.80 2.59 -18.59
N LEU A 136 13.94 1.68 -18.13
CA LEU A 136 13.90 0.31 -18.63
C LEU A 136 13.46 0.26 -20.10
N GLU A 137 12.48 1.06 -20.49
CA GLU A 137 12.03 1.18 -21.88
C GLU A 137 13.13 1.74 -22.79
N SER A 138 13.81 2.79 -22.35
CA SER A 138 14.95 3.37 -23.10
C SER A 138 16.06 2.35 -23.29
N ALA A 139 16.50 1.71 -22.21
CA ALA A 139 17.52 0.68 -22.29
C ALA A 139 17.13 -0.50 -23.20
N ARG A 140 15.83 -0.84 -23.24
CA ARG A 140 15.32 -1.88 -24.13
C ARG A 140 15.35 -1.45 -25.60
N LEU A 141 15.10 -0.17 -25.90
CA LEU A 141 15.22 0.39 -27.26
C LEU A 141 16.68 0.41 -27.73
N ASP A 142 17.63 0.65 -26.81
CA ASP A 142 19.07 0.62 -27.09
C ASP A 142 19.59 -0.82 -27.28
N GLY A 143 18.78 -1.82 -26.98
CA GLY A 143 19.07 -3.24 -27.20
C GLY A 143 19.15 -4.08 -25.92
N GLU A 144 19.10 -5.41 -26.11
CA GLU A 144 19.07 -6.35 -25.00
C GLU A 144 20.32 -6.21 -24.08
N ALA A 145 21.49 -5.98 -24.64
CA ALA A 145 22.73 -5.82 -23.90
C ALA A 145 22.70 -4.59 -22.98
N ALA A 146 22.12 -3.48 -23.44
CA ALA A 146 21.97 -2.26 -22.66
C ALA A 146 20.98 -2.47 -21.50
N LEU A 147 19.86 -3.12 -21.76
CA LEU A 147 18.88 -3.46 -20.74
C LEU A 147 19.46 -4.40 -19.66
N VAL A 148 20.15 -5.45 -20.09
CA VAL A 148 20.79 -6.41 -19.16
C VAL A 148 21.84 -5.70 -18.31
N LYS A 149 22.63 -4.81 -18.88
CA LYS A 149 23.64 -4.02 -18.17
C LYS A 149 22.99 -3.13 -17.11
N LEU A 150 21.95 -2.38 -17.46
CA LEU A 150 21.21 -1.52 -16.52
C LEU A 150 20.65 -2.35 -15.35
N VAL A 151 19.96 -3.44 -15.65
CA VAL A 151 19.34 -4.29 -14.63
C VAL A 151 20.39 -4.94 -13.74
N LEU A 152 21.55 -5.36 -14.29
CA LEU A 152 22.67 -5.92 -13.53
C LEU A 152 23.25 -4.90 -12.56
N GLU A 153 23.50 -3.68 -13.02
CA GLU A 153 24.05 -2.59 -12.19
C GLU A 153 23.14 -2.26 -11.01
N VAL A 154 21.82 -2.19 -11.26
CA VAL A 154 20.84 -1.83 -10.22
C VAL A 154 20.54 -2.98 -9.27
N THR A 155 20.40 -4.21 -9.80
CA THR A 155 19.94 -5.35 -8.99
C THR A 155 21.06 -6.19 -8.40
N GLY A 156 22.27 -6.11 -8.97
CA GLY A 156 23.40 -6.98 -8.60
C GLY A 156 23.17 -8.46 -8.89
N ARG A 157 22.16 -8.82 -9.73
CA ARG A 157 21.88 -10.20 -10.15
C ARG A 157 22.84 -10.64 -11.25
N SER A 158 22.97 -11.95 -11.44
CA SER A 158 23.76 -12.47 -12.55
C SER A 158 23.12 -12.20 -13.90
N GLU A 159 23.92 -11.99 -14.92
CA GLU A 159 23.47 -11.77 -16.30
C GLU A 159 22.55 -12.89 -16.81
N SER A 160 22.89 -14.14 -16.49
CA SER A 160 22.07 -15.32 -16.85
C SER A 160 20.69 -15.29 -16.20
N ALA A 161 20.57 -14.85 -14.94
CA ALA A 161 19.30 -14.74 -14.24
C ALA A 161 18.42 -13.63 -14.82
N ILE A 162 19.03 -12.52 -15.25
CA ILE A 162 18.32 -11.41 -15.89
C ILE A 162 17.82 -11.82 -17.27
N LYS A 163 18.66 -12.41 -18.12
CA LYS A 163 18.30 -12.91 -19.45
C LYS A 163 17.18 -13.96 -19.36
N ASN A 164 17.26 -14.87 -18.40
CA ASN A 164 16.19 -15.84 -18.13
C ASN A 164 14.85 -15.17 -17.75
N GLY A 165 14.89 -14.10 -16.96
CA GLY A 165 13.70 -13.34 -16.62
C GLY A 165 13.10 -12.63 -17.83
N LEU A 166 13.93 -12.04 -18.69
CA LEU A 166 13.50 -11.31 -19.87
C LEU A 166 12.97 -12.23 -21.00
N SER A 167 13.49 -13.45 -21.11
CA SER A 167 13.10 -14.42 -22.14
C SER A 167 11.79 -15.15 -21.85
N LYS A 168 11.34 -15.18 -20.59
CA LYS A 168 10.10 -15.85 -20.22
C LYS A 168 8.91 -14.92 -20.46
N PRO A 169 7.85 -15.41 -21.15
CA PRO A 169 6.61 -14.63 -21.24
C PRO A 169 6.02 -14.43 -19.83
N ALA A 170 5.35 -13.31 -19.64
CA ALA A 170 4.57 -13.10 -18.42
C ALA A 170 3.45 -14.13 -18.34
N ASP A 171 3.32 -14.78 -17.19
CA ASP A 171 2.18 -15.59 -16.86
C ASP A 171 0.91 -14.72 -16.83
N ASP A 172 -0.22 -15.25 -17.31
CA ASP A 172 -1.49 -14.53 -17.33
C ASP A 172 -1.97 -14.14 -15.92
N THR A 173 -1.65 -14.96 -14.92
CA THR A 173 -1.94 -14.67 -13.52
C THR A 173 -1.13 -13.47 -13.03
N VAL A 174 0.16 -13.44 -13.35
CA VAL A 174 1.05 -12.31 -13.01
C VAL A 174 0.60 -11.06 -13.75
N PHE A 175 0.24 -11.17 -15.02
CA PHE A 175 -0.26 -10.04 -15.79
C PHE A 175 -1.58 -9.48 -15.24
N GLY A 176 -2.49 -10.35 -14.80
CA GLY A 176 -3.73 -9.96 -14.11
C GLY A 176 -3.46 -9.16 -12.83
N ARG A 177 -2.46 -9.55 -12.04
CA ARG A 177 -2.01 -8.79 -10.86
C ARG A 177 -1.45 -7.41 -11.24
N VAL A 178 -0.57 -7.36 -12.26
CA VAL A 178 -0.04 -6.09 -12.80
C VAL A 178 -1.18 -5.16 -13.20
N LEU A 179 -2.17 -5.67 -13.94
CA LEU A 179 -3.33 -4.89 -14.37
C LEU A 179 -4.14 -4.37 -13.18
N GLY A 180 -4.29 -5.18 -12.13
CA GLY A 180 -4.94 -4.77 -10.88
C GLY A 180 -4.21 -3.63 -10.19
N VAL A 181 -2.88 -3.71 -10.06
CA VAL A 181 -2.03 -2.65 -9.48
C VAL A 181 -2.06 -1.37 -10.32
N CYS A 182 -2.15 -1.50 -11.65
CA CYS A 182 -2.31 -0.35 -12.57
C CYS A 182 -3.72 0.25 -12.54
N GLY A 183 -4.62 -0.19 -11.64
CA GLY A 183 -6.00 0.32 -11.58
C GLY A 183 -6.84 0.00 -12.81
N GLY A 184 -6.48 -1.03 -13.58
CA GLY A 184 -7.14 -1.41 -14.82
C GLY A 184 -6.62 -0.67 -16.07
N ASP A 185 -5.56 0.14 -15.95
CA ASP A 185 -4.90 0.77 -17.10
C ASP A 185 -4.14 -0.29 -17.92
N THR A 186 -4.79 -0.78 -18.98
CA THR A 186 -4.24 -1.80 -19.86
C THR A 186 -3.02 -1.29 -20.64
N ALA A 187 -2.98 -0.02 -21.01
CA ALA A 187 -1.86 0.55 -21.73
C ALA A 187 -0.59 0.57 -20.86
N LEU A 188 -0.73 0.97 -19.60
CA LEU A 188 0.37 0.92 -18.64
C LEU A 188 0.79 -0.52 -18.35
N ALA A 189 -0.15 -1.43 -18.14
CA ALA A 189 0.13 -2.83 -17.87
C ALA A 189 0.92 -3.49 -19.02
N GLU A 190 0.54 -3.22 -20.28
CA GLU A 190 1.27 -3.73 -21.46
C GLU A 190 2.70 -3.18 -21.57
N ARG A 191 2.94 -1.95 -21.15
CA ARG A 191 4.30 -1.39 -21.07
C ARG A 191 5.16 -2.09 -20.00
N ILE A 192 4.57 -2.50 -18.88
CA ILE A 192 5.23 -3.22 -17.80
C ILE A 192 5.45 -4.70 -18.15
N ARG A 193 4.59 -5.28 -18.98
CA ARG A 193 4.57 -6.71 -19.32
C ARG A 193 5.95 -7.33 -19.62
N PRO A 194 6.85 -6.68 -20.38
CA PRO A 194 8.17 -7.24 -20.67
C PRO A 194 9.08 -7.40 -19.47
N PHE A 195 8.80 -6.68 -18.38
CA PHE A 195 9.63 -6.61 -17.17
C PHE A 195 9.05 -7.39 -16.00
N THR A 196 7.87 -8.01 -16.14
CA THR A 196 7.13 -8.65 -15.03
C THR A 196 7.95 -9.68 -14.27
N ASN A 197 8.76 -10.50 -14.95
CA ASN A 197 9.60 -11.51 -14.32
C ASN A 197 10.86 -10.96 -13.62
N LEU A 198 11.09 -9.65 -13.71
CA LEU A 198 12.14 -8.94 -12.99
C LEU A 198 11.62 -8.26 -11.73
N ILE A 199 10.30 -8.11 -11.59
CA ILE A 199 9.66 -7.43 -10.46
C ILE A 199 9.76 -8.32 -9.22
N ARG A 200 9.91 -7.70 -8.06
CA ARG A 200 9.91 -8.39 -6.77
C ARG A 200 8.56 -9.06 -6.52
N THR A 201 8.59 -10.28 -6.02
CA THR A 201 7.37 -11.01 -5.68
C THR A 201 6.69 -10.48 -4.42
N ASP A 202 7.47 -9.95 -3.48
CA ASP A 202 7.01 -9.25 -2.28
C ASP A 202 6.31 -7.91 -2.55
N ALA A 203 6.41 -7.40 -3.76
CA ALA A 203 5.67 -6.21 -4.19
C ALA A 203 4.21 -6.51 -4.59
N TRP A 204 3.80 -7.78 -4.54
CA TRP A 204 2.47 -8.25 -4.93
C TRP A 204 1.62 -8.76 -3.76
N ASP A 205 2.22 -8.97 -2.60
CA ASP A 205 1.58 -9.45 -1.38
C ASP A 205 1.05 -8.26 -0.51
#